data_b86d1869abd88ef9b4a1535f40938324
#
_entry.id   b86d1869abd88ef9b4a1535f40938324
#
_cell.length_a   1.000
_cell.length_b   1.000
_cell.length_c   1.000
_cell.angle_alpha   90.00
_cell.angle_beta   90.00
_cell.angle_gamma   90.00
#
_symmetry.space_group_name_H-M   'P 1'
#
loop_
_entity.id
_entity.type
_entity.pdbx_description
1 polymer ?
#
loop_
_entity_poly.entity_id
_entity_poly.type
_entity_poly.pdbx_seq_one_letter_code
_entity_poly.pdbx_strand_id
1 'polypeptide(L)'
;MNWKKETVEIKKRRKLAKAQGGEEAIKIQHEKGRLTLRERIDILLDKDSFHEQGEIAGGVEVDSDGKLESLTPANFILGFGKINNKQVVVGGEDFTVKGGSPNAAGLRKSVYTEELALKFKVPLIRLHEGGGGSVAGPGKKSGGYGGDPVFSKSRFKSVAETLREIPVASAALGPVAGMPAARFVASHFRVMTKETAQILVAGPAVVERAFGKKMTKEELGGSEIHKLNGVTDNVADSEEDAFLQIKSFLSYLPQNIYELSEKVDCNDPIDRKEEELLSIIPKDRKRSYEMRDIVKLVFDKDSFFEMTKFFGKGIITGFARINGFPVAVSYTHLRAHETVR
;
A
#
# COMPACT_ATOMS: atom_id res chain seq x y z
N MET A 1 5.53 35.20 31.86
CA MET A 1 5.07 33.84 31.49
C MET A 1 6.06 33.27 30.49
N ASN A 2 6.48 32.03 30.61
CA ASN A 2 7.27 31.35 29.59
C ASN A 2 6.69 29.95 29.39
N TRP A 3 6.81 29.43 28.17
CA TRP A 3 6.26 28.16 27.72
C TRP A 3 7.26 26.99 27.83
N LYS A 4 8.27 27.09 28.70
CA LYS A 4 9.31 26.05 28.84
C LYS A 4 8.76 24.71 29.29
N LYS A 5 7.82 24.69 30.24
CA LYS A 5 7.22 23.44 30.74
C LYS A 5 6.43 22.71 29.66
N GLU A 6 5.61 23.45 28.92
CA GLU A 6 4.76 22.95 27.85
C GLU A 6 5.60 22.41 26.68
N THR A 7 6.67 23.13 26.32
CA THR A 7 7.60 22.67 25.28
C THR A 7 8.37 21.42 25.69
N VAL A 8 8.75 21.27 26.94
CA VAL A 8 9.37 20.04 27.46
C VAL A 8 8.39 18.88 27.42
N GLU A 9 7.13 19.10 27.81
CA GLU A 9 6.10 18.08 27.74
C GLU A 9 5.82 17.64 26.30
N ILE A 10 5.69 18.56 25.35
CA ILE A 10 5.51 18.23 23.93
C ILE A 10 6.68 17.38 23.42
N LYS A 11 7.93 17.73 23.78
CA LYS A 11 9.11 16.92 23.41
C LYS A 11 9.06 15.51 24.01
N LYS A 12 8.60 15.39 25.28
CA LYS A 12 8.39 14.08 25.93
C LYS A 12 7.35 13.25 25.19
N ARG A 13 6.20 13.85 24.84
CA ARG A 13 5.14 13.19 24.06
C ARG A 13 5.62 12.72 22.70
N ARG A 14 6.38 13.55 21.99
CA ARG A 14 6.99 13.17 20.70
C ARG A 14 7.94 11.98 20.83
N LYS A 15 8.78 11.96 21.85
CA LYS A 15 9.68 10.84 22.12
C LYS A 15 8.90 9.55 22.39
N LEU A 16 7.84 9.61 23.20
CA LEU A 16 6.98 8.46 23.48
C LEU A 16 6.23 7.98 22.23
N ALA A 17 5.72 8.89 21.41
CA ALA A 17 5.05 8.54 20.16
C ALA A 17 5.99 7.85 19.16
N LYS A 18 7.26 8.28 19.08
CA LYS A 18 8.28 7.65 18.23
C LYS A 18 8.71 6.27 18.69
N ALA A 19 8.52 5.95 19.97
CA ALA A 19 8.80 4.62 20.50
C ALA A 19 7.80 3.55 20.03
N GLN A 20 6.77 3.92 19.29
CA GLN A 20 5.77 3.00 18.73
C GLN A 20 5.16 2.09 19.81
N GLY A 21 5.12 0.76 19.60
CA GLY A 21 4.67 -0.21 20.60
C GLY A 21 5.74 -0.59 21.64
N GLY A 22 6.92 0.05 21.60
CA GLY A 22 8.07 -0.24 22.46
C GLY A 22 9.04 -1.27 21.88
N GLU A 23 10.23 -1.38 22.49
CA GLU A 23 11.35 -2.18 21.97
C GLU A 23 11.00 -3.66 21.75
N GLU A 24 10.25 -4.27 22.69
CA GLU A 24 9.86 -5.67 22.57
C GLU A 24 8.91 -5.91 21.40
N ALA A 25 7.93 -5.01 21.17
CA ALA A 25 7.01 -5.13 20.04
C ALA A 25 7.73 -4.93 18.69
N ILE A 26 8.71 -4.05 18.64
CA ILE A 26 9.58 -3.84 17.48
C ILE A 26 10.41 -5.09 17.21
N LYS A 27 11.05 -5.67 18.24
CA LYS A 27 11.82 -6.90 18.13
C LYS A 27 10.98 -8.06 17.59
N ILE A 28 9.78 -8.28 18.12
CA ILE A 28 8.86 -9.30 17.64
C ILE A 28 8.48 -9.08 16.16
N GLN A 29 8.38 -7.82 15.72
CA GLN A 29 8.11 -7.48 14.31
C GLN A 29 9.27 -7.92 13.41
N HIS A 30 10.51 -7.60 13.81
CA HIS A 30 11.72 -7.99 13.08
C HIS A 30 11.94 -9.50 13.06
N GLU A 31 11.70 -10.21 14.18
CA GLU A 31 11.79 -11.67 14.25
C GLU A 31 10.85 -12.39 13.27
N LYS A 32 9.78 -11.72 12.84
CA LYS A 32 8.84 -12.20 11.81
C LYS A 32 9.25 -11.79 10.39
N GLY A 33 10.46 -11.25 10.21
CA GLY A 33 10.95 -10.80 8.91
C GLY A 33 10.23 -9.57 8.36
N ARG A 34 9.67 -8.70 9.21
CA ARG A 34 8.91 -7.52 8.82
C ARG A 34 9.49 -6.25 9.42
N LEU A 35 9.45 -5.18 8.66
CA LEU A 35 9.82 -3.86 9.10
C LEU A 35 8.71 -3.21 9.94
N THR A 36 9.06 -2.26 10.79
CA THR A 36 8.09 -1.35 11.41
C THR A 36 7.55 -0.35 10.40
N LEU A 37 6.41 0.25 10.67
CA LEU A 37 5.84 1.24 9.76
C LEU A 37 6.77 2.46 9.54
N ARG A 38 7.53 2.87 10.56
CA ARG A 38 8.49 3.98 10.41
C ARG A 38 9.64 3.63 9.47
N GLU A 39 10.22 2.45 9.62
CA GLU A 39 11.27 1.95 8.73
C GLU A 39 10.76 1.82 7.28
N ARG A 40 9.53 1.35 7.08
CA ARG A 40 8.87 1.30 5.77
C ARG A 40 8.76 2.67 5.12
N ILE A 41 8.34 3.67 5.89
CA ILE A 41 8.21 5.05 5.41
C ILE A 41 9.58 5.62 5.03
N ASP A 42 10.60 5.39 5.86
CA ASP A 42 11.96 5.87 5.63
C ASP A 42 12.61 5.24 4.37
N ILE A 43 12.32 3.96 4.07
CA ILE A 43 12.82 3.28 2.85
C ILE A 43 12.03 3.70 1.61
N LEU A 44 10.72 3.87 1.76
CA LEU A 44 9.85 4.24 0.65
C LEU A 44 10.12 5.65 0.14
N LEU A 45 10.30 6.61 1.03
CA LEU A 45 10.38 8.03 0.69
C LEU A 45 11.81 8.50 0.41
N ASP A 46 11.93 9.62 -0.26
CA ASP A 46 13.19 10.32 -0.40
C ASP A 46 13.72 10.73 1.00
N LYS A 47 15.03 10.65 1.18
CA LYS A 47 15.67 10.92 2.47
C LYS A 47 15.24 12.26 3.04
N ASP A 48 14.94 12.29 4.34
CA ASP A 48 14.55 13.47 5.12
C ASP A 48 13.29 14.22 4.60
N SER A 49 12.49 13.59 3.71
CA SER A 49 11.31 14.22 3.13
C SER A 49 10.01 14.00 3.92
N PHE A 50 10.02 13.14 4.93
CA PHE A 50 8.80 12.80 5.66
C PHE A 50 8.42 13.86 6.69
N HIS A 51 7.20 14.36 6.58
CA HIS A 51 6.59 15.32 7.52
C HIS A 51 5.33 14.69 8.13
N GLU A 52 5.49 14.06 9.31
CA GLU A 52 4.40 13.39 10.02
C GLU A 52 3.31 14.37 10.46
N GLN A 53 2.05 13.99 10.26
CA GLN A 53 0.88 14.71 10.74
C GLN A 53 0.28 14.01 11.96
N GLY A 54 0.01 14.80 13.03
CA GLY A 54 -0.56 14.26 14.26
C GLY A 54 0.37 13.28 15.01
N GLU A 55 1.68 13.56 15.05
CA GLU A 55 2.71 12.72 15.68
C GLU A 55 2.36 12.34 17.12
N ILE A 56 1.82 13.28 17.92
CA ILE A 56 1.47 13.08 19.33
C ILE A 56 0.01 12.66 19.57
N ALA A 57 -0.73 12.33 18.50
CA ALA A 57 -2.09 11.82 18.66
C ALA A 57 -2.08 10.44 19.32
N GLY A 58 -2.96 10.23 20.29
CA GLY A 58 -3.03 8.97 21.05
C GLY A 58 -3.87 9.08 22.30
N GLY A 59 -3.84 8.04 23.11
CA GLY A 59 -4.39 8.04 24.48
C GLY A 59 -3.35 8.55 25.47
N VAL A 60 -3.77 9.43 26.37
CA VAL A 60 -2.90 10.02 27.41
C VAL A 60 -3.46 9.66 28.77
N GLU A 61 -2.59 9.23 29.67
CA GLU A 61 -2.87 9.10 31.10
C GLU A 61 -2.08 10.15 31.85
N VAL A 62 -2.74 10.78 32.82
CA VAL A 62 -2.14 11.82 33.67
C VAL A 62 -2.30 11.43 35.15
N ASP A 63 -1.33 11.83 35.95
CA ASP A 63 -1.39 11.66 37.41
C ASP A 63 -2.39 12.64 38.07
N SER A 64 -2.53 12.55 39.39
CA SER A 64 -3.42 13.43 40.18
C SER A 64 -3.10 14.92 40.03
N ASP A 65 -1.86 15.25 39.65
CA ASP A 65 -1.37 16.62 39.46
C ASP A 65 -1.51 17.09 38.01
N GLY A 66 -2.11 16.25 37.13
CA GLY A 66 -2.26 16.53 35.71
C GLY A 66 -0.99 16.40 34.89
N LYS A 67 0.07 15.78 35.39
CA LYS A 67 1.31 15.52 34.65
C LYS A 67 1.19 14.26 33.84
N LEU A 68 1.85 14.26 32.67
CA LEU A 68 1.89 13.12 31.75
C LEU A 68 2.54 11.90 32.43
N GLU A 69 1.74 10.85 32.68
CA GLU A 69 2.18 9.55 33.15
C GLU A 69 2.52 8.61 31.99
N SER A 70 1.57 8.40 31.10
CA SER A 70 1.78 7.56 29.91
C SER A 70 1.18 8.16 28.65
N LEU A 71 1.68 7.72 27.48
CA LEU A 71 1.12 8.01 26.18
C LEU A 71 1.12 6.73 25.36
N THR A 72 -0.07 6.26 24.99
CA THR A 72 -0.25 5.20 24.00
C THR A 72 -0.45 5.87 22.63
N PRO A 73 0.51 5.79 21.69
CA PRO A 73 0.38 6.45 20.40
C PRO A 73 -0.78 5.90 19.58
N ALA A 74 -1.22 6.69 18.59
CA ALA A 74 -2.09 6.19 17.57
C ALA A 74 -1.41 5.04 16.82
N ASN A 75 -2.14 3.98 16.57
CA ASN A 75 -1.64 2.84 15.78
C ASN A 75 -1.70 3.10 14.25
N PHE A 76 -1.55 4.34 13.86
CA PHE A 76 -1.54 4.77 12.46
C PHE A 76 -0.63 5.99 12.30
N ILE A 77 0.31 5.91 11.38
CA ILE A 77 1.22 7.00 11.03
C ILE A 77 0.83 7.51 9.65
N LEU A 78 0.82 8.83 9.48
CA LEU A 78 0.57 9.48 8.20
C LEU A 78 1.36 10.76 8.07
N GLY A 79 1.64 11.16 6.85
CA GLY A 79 2.28 12.42 6.56
C GLY A 79 2.51 12.66 5.08
N PHE A 80 3.10 13.79 4.80
CA PHE A 80 3.65 14.10 3.49
C PHE A 80 5.07 13.55 3.36
N GLY A 81 5.44 13.18 2.16
CA GLY A 81 6.81 12.85 1.79
C GLY A 81 7.04 13.10 0.32
N LYS A 82 8.19 12.70 -0.19
CA LYS A 82 8.51 12.75 -1.61
C LYS A 82 8.96 11.40 -2.12
N ILE A 83 8.66 11.14 -3.38
CA ILE A 83 9.22 10.06 -4.17
C ILE A 83 9.74 10.67 -5.47
N ASN A 84 11.04 10.54 -5.73
CA ASN A 84 11.69 11.18 -6.88
C ASN A 84 11.37 12.68 -6.97
N ASN A 85 11.47 13.40 -5.85
CA ASN A 85 11.14 14.81 -5.66
C ASN A 85 9.66 15.19 -5.84
N LYS A 86 8.76 14.27 -6.17
CA LYS A 86 7.32 14.50 -6.28
C LYS A 86 6.63 14.26 -4.94
N GLN A 87 5.75 15.19 -4.56
CA GLN A 87 5.04 15.11 -3.29
C GLN A 87 4.02 13.97 -3.30
N VAL A 88 3.95 13.23 -2.19
CA VAL A 88 2.98 12.16 -1.95
C VAL A 88 2.45 12.26 -0.52
N VAL A 89 1.29 11.69 -0.28
CA VAL A 89 0.81 11.37 1.08
C VAL A 89 1.00 9.88 1.31
N VAL A 90 1.58 9.52 2.44
CA VAL A 90 1.74 8.14 2.88
C VAL A 90 1.04 7.93 4.22
N GLY A 91 0.42 6.77 4.39
CA GLY A 91 -0.12 6.37 5.68
C GLY A 91 -0.26 4.86 5.79
N GLY A 92 -0.21 4.37 7.03
CA GLY A 92 -0.32 2.94 7.29
C GLY A 92 -0.60 2.61 8.75
N GLU A 93 -0.92 1.36 9.00
CA GLU A 93 -1.14 0.82 10.34
C GLU A 93 0.19 0.45 10.99
N ASP A 94 0.41 0.91 12.24
CA ASP A 94 1.54 0.48 13.06
C ASP A 94 1.17 -0.80 13.81
N PHE A 95 1.67 -1.93 13.33
CA PHE A 95 1.38 -3.24 13.90
C PHE A 95 1.99 -3.44 15.29
N THR A 96 3.03 -2.69 15.64
CA THR A 96 3.65 -2.75 16.96
C THR A 96 2.70 -2.24 18.05
N VAL A 97 1.74 -1.38 17.70
CA VAL A 97 0.72 -0.86 18.60
C VAL A 97 -0.55 -1.71 18.50
N LYS A 98 -0.73 -2.65 19.43
CA LYS A 98 -1.93 -3.52 19.54
C LYS A 98 -2.25 -4.30 18.25
N GLY A 99 -1.21 -4.75 17.51
CA GLY A 99 -1.39 -5.52 16.29
C GLY A 99 -2.10 -4.76 15.17
N GLY A 100 -1.91 -3.43 15.09
CA GLY A 100 -2.55 -2.59 14.11
C GLY A 100 -4.08 -2.48 14.28
N SER A 101 -4.64 -2.99 15.38
CA SER A 101 -6.09 -2.87 15.66
C SER A 101 -6.46 -1.41 15.90
N PRO A 102 -7.47 -0.87 15.21
CA PRO A 102 -7.74 0.56 15.22
C PRO A 102 -8.13 1.05 16.63
N ASN A 103 -7.46 2.10 17.09
CA ASN A 103 -7.90 2.94 18.20
C ASN A 103 -8.56 4.22 17.64
N ALA A 104 -9.22 5.01 18.49
CA ALA A 104 -9.95 6.19 18.05
C ALA A 104 -9.06 7.20 17.31
N ALA A 105 -7.82 7.41 17.76
CA ALA A 105 -6.87 8.31 17.11
C ALA A 105 -6.39 7.75 15.77
N GLY A 106 -6.03 6.47 15.72
CA GLY A 106 -5.60 5.79 14.48
C GLY A 106 -6.71 5.76 13.42
N LEU A 107 -7.95 5.55 13.85
CA LEU A 107 -9.10 5.59 12.97
C LEU A 107 -9.27 6.97 12.30
N ARG A 108 -9.20 8.05 13.09
CA ARG A 108 -9.26 9.42 12.55
C ARG A 108 -8.10 9.70 11.60
N LYS A 109 -6.88 9.29 11.95
CA LYS A 109 -5.69 9.46 11.09
C LYS A 109 -5.86 8.73 9.77
N SER A 110 -6.42 7.51 9.78
CA SER A 110 -6.61 6.74 8.55
C SER A 110 -7.60 7.40 7.55
N VAL A 111 -8.66 8.06 8.05
CA VAL A 111 -9.59 8.84 7.20
C VAL A 111 -8.94 10.14 6.76
N TYR A 112 -8.27 10.84 7.67
CA TYR A 112 -7.60 12.10 7.37
C TYR A 112 -6.50 11.96 6.32
N THR A 113 -5.88 10.79 6.20
CA THR A 113 -4.91 10.50 5.14
C THR A 113 -5.50 10.66 3.74
N GLU A 114 -6.72 10.19 3.54
CA GLU A 114 -7.45 10.32 2.27
C GLU A 114 -7.85 11.78 2.00
N GLU A 115 -8.37 12.46 3.02
CA GLU A 115 -8.73 13.89 2.93
C GLU A 115 -7.52 14.76 2.62
N LEU A 116 -6.36 14.44 3.23
CA LEU A 116 -5.12 15.18 3.02
C LEU A 116 -4.63 15.02 1.57
N ALA A 117 -4.58 13.80 1.06
CA ALA A 117 -4.17 13.53 -0.32
C ALA A 117 -5.10 14.20 -1.34
N LEU A 118 -6.41 14.13 -1.12
CA LEU A 118 -7.40 14.81 -1.97
C LEU A 118 -7.26 16.33 -1.93
N LYS A 119 -7.08 16.92 -0.74
CA LYS A 119 -6.95 18.37 -0.57
C LYS A 119 -5.75 18.93 -1.32
N PHE A 120 -4.62 18.20 -1.29
CA PHE A 120 -3.38 18.63 -1.94
C PHE A 120 -3.21 18.10 -3.36
N LYS A 121 -4.14 17.25 -3.84
CA LYS A 121 -4.12 16.67 -5.20
C LYS A 121 -2.81 15.92 -5.48
N VAL A 122 -2.37 15.10 -4.53
CA VAL A 122 -1.12 14.32 -4.64
C VAL A 122 -1.41 12.83 -4.46
N PRO A 123 -0.57 11.94 -5.02
CA PRO A 123 -0.74 10.50 -4.89
C PRO A 123 -0.83 10.04 -3.43
N LEU A 124 -1.66 9.03 -3.19
CA LEU A 124 -1.82 8.39 -1.90
C LEU A 124 -1.17 7.01 -1.90
N ILE A 125 -0.31 6.77 -0.92
CA ILE A 125 0.30 5.47 -0.68
C ILE A 125 -0.20 4.91 0.65
N ARG A 126 -0.68 3.67 0.62
CA ARG A 126 -1.16 2.96 1.80
C ARG A 126 -0.28 1.77 2.10
N LEU A 127 0.31 1.74 3.30
CA LEU A 127 1.14 0.64 3.80
C LEU A 127 0.33 -0.15 4.84
N HIS A 128 -0.17 -1.30 4.44
CA HIS A 128 -1.13 -2.06 5.24
C HIS A 128 -0.47 -3.19 6.01
N GLU A 129 -0.68 -3.17 7.33
CA GLU A 129 -0.45 -4.28 8.23
C GLU A 129 -1.31 -4.07 9.49
N GLY A 130 -2.51 -4.68 9.54
CA GLY A 130 -3.36 -4.49 10.71
C GLY A 130 -4.67 -5.27 10.68
N GLY A 131 -5.14 -5.60 11.88
CA GLY A 131 -6.47 -6.18 12.08
C GLY A 131 -7.57 -5.14 11.92
N GLY A 132 -8.67 -5.50 11.29
CA GLY A 132 -9.83 -4.62 11.08
C GLY A 132 -10.64 -4.28 12.32
N GLY A 133 -10.42 -4.98 13.42
CA GLY A 133 -11.07 -4.79 14.69
C GLY A 133 -10.45 -5.64 15.78
N SER A 134 -10.62 -5.22 17.04
CA SER A 134 -10.25 -6.02 18.20
C SER A 134 -11.46 -6.84 18.64
N VAL A 135 -11.31 -8.17 18.71
CA VAL A 135 -12.26 -9.03 19.42
C VAL A 135 -11.94 -8.91 20.91
N ALA A 136 -12.53 -7.92 21.59
CA ALA A 136 -12.47 -7.85 23.02
C ALA A 136 -13.23 -9.06 23.59
N GLY A 137 -12.55 -9.89 24.39
CA GLY A 137 -13.20 -10.95 25.15
C GLY A 137 -14.26 -10.39 26.09
N PRO A 138 -15.24 -11.21 26.52
CA PRO A 138 -16.28 -10.78 27.44
C PRO A 138 -15.65 -10.22 28.74
N GLY A 139 -16.00 -8.99 29.09
CA GLY A 139 -15.55 -8.31 30.32
C GLY A 139 -14.47 -7.24 30.19
N LYS A 140 -13.79 -7.11 29.06
CA LYS A 140 -12.99 -5.90 28.80
C LYS A 140 -13.89 -4.83 28.18
N LYS A 141 -14.10 -3.72 28.90
CA LYS A 141 -14.61 -2.49 28.28
C LYS A 141 -13.70 -2.20 27.09
N SER A 142 -14.15 -2.51 25.89
CA SER A 142 -13.52 -1.98 24.68
C SER A 142 -13.59 -0.46 24.89
N GLY A 143 -12.44 0.19 24.92
CA GLY A 143 -12.43 1.65 24.90
C GLY A 143 -13.32 2.03 23.73
N GLY A 144 -14.49 2.62 24.03
CA GLY A 144 -15.55 2.76 23.06
C GLY A 144 -14.97 3.34 21.79
N TYR A 145 -15.26 2.72 20.66
CA TYR A 145 -15.20 3.45 19.41
C TYR A 145 -16.02 4.70 19.68
N GLY A 146 -15.37 5.83 19.90
CA GLY A 146 -16.04 7.10 19.84
C GLY A 146 -16.71 7.10 18.48
N GLY A 147 -18.00 6.82 18.44
CA GLY A 147 -18.73 6.60 17.21
C GLY A 147 -18.37 7.70 16.23
N ASP A 148 -18.19 7.38 14.98
CA ASP A 148 -18.10 8.43 13.97
C ASP A 148 -19.27 9.39 14.24
N PRO A 149 -19.04 10.70 14.34
CA PRO A 149 -20.14 11.64 14.50
C PRO A 149 -21.18 11.33 13.44
N VAL A 150 -22.46 11.39 13.80
CA VAL A 150 -23.59 11.10 12.90
C VAL A 150 -23.50 11.84 11.56
N PHE A 151 -22.73 12.93 11.53
CA PHE A 151 -22.51 13.80 10.36
C PHE A 151 -21.15 13.60 9.68
N SER A 152 -20.32 12.62 10.08
CA SER A 152 -19.08 12.37 9.36
C SER A 152 -19.36 11.76 8.00
N LYS A 153 -18.54 12.13 7.01
CA LYS A 153 -18.60 11.52 5.67
C LYS A 153 -18.41 10.00 5.77
N SER A 154 -19.16 9.26 4.96
CA SER A 154 -18.92 7.83 4.82
C SER A 154 -17.47 7.57 4.40
N ARG A 155 -16.79 6.62 5.06
CA ARG A 155 -15.41 6.22 4.73
C ARG A 155 -15.28 5.71 3.30
N PHE A 156 -16.30 5.01 2.79
CA PHE A 156 -16.31 4.57 1.40
C PHE A 156 -16.43 5.73 0.41
N LYS A 157 -17.04 6.83 0.81
CA LYS A 157 -17.09 8.02 -0.02
C LYS A 157 -15.70 8.63 -0.22
N SER A 158 -14.92 8.80 0.84
CA SER A 158 -13.56 9.35 0.71
C SER A 158 -12.64 8.41 -0.09
N VAL A 159 -12.79 7.09 0.07
CA VAL A 159 -12.07 6.10 -0.77
C VAL A 159 -12.42 6.25 -2.25
N ALA A 160 -13.71 6.39 -2.58
CA ALA A 160 -14.14 6.57 -3.97
C ALA A 160 -13.68 7.90 -4.57
N GLU A 161 -13.71 8.98 -3.77
CA GLU A 161 -13.21 10.30 -4.18
C GLU A 161 -11.70 10.26 -4.46
N THR A 162 -10.88 9.56 -3.66
CA THR A 162 -9.44 9.41 -3.92
C THR A 162 -9.19 8.66 -5.21
N LEU A 163 -9.88 7.54 -5.45
CA LEU A 163 -9.74 6.77 -6.69
C LEU A 163 -10.13 7.56 -7.95
N ARG A 164 -11.02 8.53 -7.82
CA ARG A 164 -11.43 9.35 -8.95
C ARG A 164 -10.42 10.43 -9.33
N GLU A 165 -9.65 10.96 -8.38
CA GLU A 165 -8.91 12.20 -8.58
C GLU A 165 -7.39 12.07 -8.52
N ILE A 166 -6.87 11.08 -7.80
CA ILE A 166 -5.44 10.91 -7.55
C ILE A 166 -5.00 9.46 -7.70
N PRO A 167 -3.74 9.18 -8.07
CA PRO A 167 -3.19 7.84 -8.03
C PRO A 167 -3.19 7.28 -6.59
N VAL A 168 -3.63 6.04 -6.43
CA VAL A 168 -3.63 5.33 -5.15
C VAL A 168 -2.88 4.02 -5.32
N ALA A 169 -1.79 3.85 -4.57
CA ALA A 169 -1.03 2.61 -4.50
C ALA A 169 -1.09 2.03 -3.08
N SER A 170 -1.22 0.73 -2.97
CA SER A 170 -1.27 0.02 -1.69
C SER A 170 -0.32 -1.17 -1.66
N ALA A 171 0.41 -1.32 -0.55
CA ALA A 171 1.18 -2.50 -0.23
C ALA A 171 0.58 -3.22 0.97
N ALA A 172 0.37 -4.53 0.87
CA ALA A 172 0.14 -5.39 2.02
C ALA A 172 1.48 -6.03 2.42
N LEU A 173 1.93 -5.75 3.63
CA LEU A 173 3.27 -6.06 4.13
C LEU A 173 3.25 -7.03 5.31
N GLY A 174 2.06 -7.39 5.77
CA GLY A 174 1.79 -8.35 6.82
C GLY A 174 0.31 -8.76 6.78
N PRO A 175 -0.24 -9.32 7.86
CA PRO A 175 -1.66 -9.64 7.93
C PRO A 175 -2.54 -8.40 7.88
N VAL A 176 -3.48 -8.37 6.95
CA VAL A 176 -4.42 -7.26 6.73
C VAL A 176 -5.85 -7.79 6.76
N ALA A 177 -6.71 -7.22 7.59
CA ALA A 177 -8.11 -7.66 7.70
C ALA A 177 -9.08 -6.48 7.86
N GLY A 178 -10.33 -6.67 7.46
CA GLY A 178 -11.40 -5.70 7.65
C GLY A 178 -11.25 -4.44 6.79
N MET A 179 -11.38 -3.24 7.37
CA MET A 179 -11.33 -1.98 6.61
C MET A 179 -9.98 -1.71 5.92
N PRO A 180 -8.82 -2.03 6.50
CA PRO A 180 -7.55 -2.02 5.77
C PRO A 180 -7.55 -2.90 4.52
N ALA A 181 -8.12 -4.10 4.57
CA ALA A 181 -8.25 -4.98 3.41
C ALA A 181 -9.18 -4.37 2.34
N ALA A 182 -10.30 -3.74 2.74
CA ALA A 182 -11.17 -3.03 1.82
C ALA A 182 -10.46 -1.85 1.13
N ARG A 183 -9.62 -1.09 1.87
CA ARG A 183 -8.79 -0.02 1.30
C ARG A 183 -7.71 -0.54 0.37
N PHE A 184 -7.12 -1.67 0.69
CA PHE A 184 -6.13 -2.32 -0.17
C PHE A 184 -6.73 -2.65 -1.55
N VAL A 185 -7.87 -3.34 -1.59
CA VAL A 185 -8.52 -3.68 -2.87
C VAL A 185 -9.05 -2.45 -3.62
N ALA A 186 -9.41 -1.40 -2.90
CA ALA A 186 -9.80 -0.10 -3.45
C ALA A 186 -8.57 0.79 -3.72
N SER A 187 -7.69 0.32 -4.59
CA SER A 187 -6.47 1.02 -5.03
C SER A 187 -6.23 0.77 -6.51
N HIS A 188 -5.54 1.70 -7.18
CA HIS A 188 -5.18 1.56 -8.58
C HIS A 188 -4.05 0.56 -8.81
N PHE A 189 -3.14 0.44 -7.84
CA PHE A 189 -2.08 -0.54 -7.82
C PHE A 189 -1.97 -1.20 -6.45
N ARG A 190 -1.89 -2.52 -6.45
CA ARG A 190 -1.87 -3.36 -5.24
C ARG A 190 -0.72 -4.35 -5.33
N VAL A 191 0.13 -4.35 -4.32
CA VAL A 191 1.24 -5.29 -4.21
C VAL A 191 1.23 -5.99 -2.86
N MET A 192 1.47 -7.30 -2.84
CA MET A 192 1.60 -8.10 -1.63
C MET A 192 3.01 -8.67 -1.53
N THR A 193 3.61 -8.62 -0.34
CA THR A 193 4.86 -9.36 -0.09
C THR A 193 4.57 -10.85 0.02
N LYS A 194 5.47 -11.68 -0.52
CA LYS A 194 5.44 -13.13 -0.34
C LYS A 194 5.58 -13.48 1.15
N GLU A 195 4.97 -14.58 1.55
CA GLU A 195 5.13 -15.24 2.87
C GLU A 195 4.72 -14.39 4.08
N THR A 196 4.81 -13.08 4.01
CA THR A 196 4.49 -12.19 5.14
C THR A 196 3.10 -11.58 5.07
N ALA A 197 2.58 -11.31 3.86
CA ALA A 197 1.31 -10.63 3.66
C ALA A 197 0.12 -11.57 3.47
N GLN A 198 -0.97 -11.26 4.14
CA GLN A 198 -2.25 -11.93 3.90
C GLN A 198 -3.38 -10.89 3.87
N ILE A 199 -4.28 -10.99 2.90
CA ILE A 199 -5.51 -10.20 2.83
C ILE A 199 -6.69 -11.08 3.25
N LEU A 200 -7.37 -10.68 4.30
CA LEU A 200 -8.39 -11.48 4.97
C LEU A 200 -9.69 -10.69 5.15
N VAL A 201 -10.82 -11.31 4.87
CA VAL A 201 -12.12 -10.80 5.32
C VAL A 201 -12.26 -11.04 6.82
N ALA A 202 -11.89 -12.25 7.26
CA ALA A 202 -11.90 -12.65 8.67
C ALA A 202 -10.70 -13.53 8.97
N GLY A 203 -10.20 -13.47 10.20
CA GLY A 203 -9.08 -14.30 10.65
C GLY A 203 -9.46 -15.77 10.87
N PRO A 204 -8.44 -16.67 11.00
CA PRO A 204 -8.63 -18.12 11.15
C PRO A 204 -9.64 -18.55 12.21
N ALA A 205 -9.61 -17.91 13.39
CA ALA A 205 -10.53 -18.25 14.50
C ALA A 205 -12.01 -18.00 14.15
N VAL A 206 -12.29 -16.96 13.35
CA VAL A 206 -13.66 -16.66 12.90
C VAL A 206 -14.09 -17.65 11.84
N VAL A 207 -13.19 -18.02 10.92
CA VAL A 207 -13.44 -19.03 9.88
C VAL A 207 -13.67 -20.40 10.50
N GLU A 208 -12.85 -20.81 11.47
CA GLU A 208 -13.02 -22.08 12.19
C GLU A 208 -14.38 -22.14 12.89
N ARG A 209 -14.80 -21.04 13.54
CA ARG A 209 -16.11 -20.97 14.20
C ARG A 209 -17.27 -21.03 13.22
N ALA A 210 -17.12 -20.44 12.04
CA ALA A 210 -18.20 -20.39 11.04
C ALA A 210 -18.33 -21.67 10.23
N PHE A 211 -17.23 -22.34 9.91
CA PHE A 211 -17.21 -23.47 8.98
C PHE A 211 -16.72 -24.78 9.63
N GLY A 212 -16.29 -24.77 10.90
CA GLY A 212 -15.76 -25.96 11.58
C GLY A 212 -14.40 -26.43 11.05
N LYS A 213 -13.73 -25.64 10.21
CA LYS A 213 -12.47 -26.01 9.56
C LYS A 213 -11.32 -25.09 10.02
N LYS A 214 -10.25 -25.69 10.52
CA LYS A 214 -9.00 -24.98 10.81
C LYS A 214 -8.27 -24.67 9.51
N MET A 215 -7.89 -23.41 9.35
CA MET A 215 -7.09 -22.93 8.22
C MET A 215 -6.07 -21.92 8.73
N THR A 216 -4.90 -21.87 8.10
CA THR A 216 -3.88 -20.88 8.36
C THR A 216 -4.24 -19.55 7.67
N LYS A 217 -3.58 -18.46 8.04
CA LYS A 217 -3.76 -17.17 7.37
C LYS A 217 -3.33 -17.24 5.90
N GLU A 218 -2.28 -18.01 5.61
CA GLU A 218 -1.75 -18.20 4.27
C GLU A 218 -2.74 -18.96 3.37
N GLU A 219 -3.34 -20.03 3.88
CA GLU A 219 -4.39 -20.77 3.17
C GLU A 219 -5.68 -19.98 2.97
N LEU A 220 -5.93 -18.96 3.80
CA LEU A 220 -7.12 -18.10 3.68
C LEU A 220 -6.92 -16.93 2.72
N GLY A 221 -5.71 -16.36 2.67
CA GLY A 221 -5.52 -15.14 1.93
C GLY A 221 -4.06 -14.75 1.71
N GLY A 222 -3.17 -15.73 1.52
CA GLY A 222 -1.78 -15.50 1.15
C GLY A 222 -1.63 -14.97 -0.29
N SER A 223 -0.43 -14.49 -0.59
CA SER A 223 -0.11 -13.90 -1.90
C SER A 223 -0.30 -14.87 -3.07
N GLU A 224 -0.04 -16.17 -2.86
CA GLU A 224 -0.20 -17.21 -3.87
C GLU A 224 -1.67 -17.39 -4.31
N ILE A 225 -2.62 -17.15 -3.40
CA ILE A 225 -4.05 -17.17 -3.70
C ILE A 225 -4.47 -15.88 -4.41
N HIS A 226 -4.05 -14.75 -3.86
CA HIS A 226 -4.55 -13.45 -4.30
C HIS A 226 -3.98 -12.98 -5.64
N LYS A 227 -2.80 -13.45 -6.04
CA LYS A 227 -2.28 -13.21 -7.40
C LYS A 227 -3.10 -13.91 -8.50
N LEU A 228 -3.82 -15.00 -8.15
CA LEU A 228 -4.61 -15.78 -9.11
C LEU A 228 -6.06 -15.30 -9.22
N ASN A 229 -6.58 -14.62 -8.22
CA ASN A 229 -7.96 -14.13 -8.20
C ASN A 229 -8.11 -12.62 -8.41
N GLY A 230 -6.99 -11.90 -8.65
CA GLY A 230 -6.98 -10.48 -8.96
C GLY A 230 -7.18 -9.55 -7.76
N VAL A 231 -7.09 -10.04 -6.53
CA VAL A 231 -7.11 -9.20 -5.32
C VAL A 231 -5.83 -8.37 -5.22
N THR A 232 -4.67 -8.93 -5.61
CA THR A 232 -3.44 -8.18 -5.81
C THR A 232 -3.05 -8.14 -7.28
N ASP A 233 -2.46 -7.03 -7.71
CA ASP A 233 -1.93 -6.90 -9.07
C ASP A 233 -0.59 -7.60 -9.19
N ASN A 234 0.31 -7.33 -8.26
CA ASN A 234 1.66 -7.90 -8.25
C ASN A 234 2.00 -8.52 -6.89
N VAL A 235 3.02 -9.35 -6.90
CA VAL A 235 3.64 -9.94 -5.71
C VAL A 235 5.09 -9.50 -5.65
N ALA A 236 5.56 -9.12 -4.48
CA ALA A 236 6.92 -8.69 -4.22
C ALA A 236 7.68 -9.73 -3.42
N ASP A 237 8.97 -9.90 -3.71
CA ASP A 237 9.82 -10.85 -2.99
C ASP A 237 10.26 -10.32 -1.60
N SER A 238 10.24 -8.99 -1.42
CA SER A 238 10.53 -8.31 -0.15
C SER A 238 9.71 -7.04 0.00
N GLU A 239 9.78 -6.38 1.17
CA GLU A 239 9.13 -5.08 1.38
C GLU A 239 9.78 -4.00 0.50
N GLU A 240 11.11 -4.04 0.31
CA GLU A 240 11.85 -3.13 -0.57
C GLU A 240 11.43 -3.29 -2.04
N ASP A 241 11.24 -4.53 -2.49
CA ASP A 241 10.72 -4.80 -3.84
C ASP A 241 9.30 -4.23 -4.00
N ALA A 242 8.44 -4.38 -3.00
CA ALA A 242 7.12 -3.75 -3.02
C ALA A 242 7.20 -2.23 -3.16
N PHE A 243 8.16 -1.58 -2.48
CA PHE A 243 8.35 -0.13 -2.58
C PHE A 243 8.92 0.27 -3.95
N LEU A 244 9.81 -0.50 -4.54
CA LEU A 244 10.29 -0.28 -5.90
C LEU A 244 9.15 -0.38 -6.91
N GLN A 245 8.26 -1.36 -6.77
CA GLN A 245 7.09 -1.51 -7.63
C GLN A 245 6.11 -0.33 -7.49
N ILE A 246 5.88 0.19 -6.27
CA ILE A 246 5.08 1.41 -6.06
C ILE A 246 5.72 2.62 -6.72
N LYS A 247 7.04 2.81 -6.55
CA LYS A 247 7.78 3.92 -7.20
C LYS A 247 7.69 3.81 -8.73
N SER A 248 7.85 2.61 -9.27
CA SER A 248 7.71 2.34 -10.69
C SER A 248 6.30 2.69 -11.19
N PHE A 249 5.24 2.17 -10.56
CA PHE A 249 3.86 2.49 -10.90
C PHE A 249 3.61 4.00 -10.94
N LEU A 250 4.00 4.72 -9.88
CA LEU A 250 3.79 6.18 -9.79
C LEU A 250 4.59 6.96 -10.83
N SER A 251 5.71 6.42 -11.33
CA SER A 251 6.53 7.10 -12.33
C SER A 251 5.85 7.27 -13.68
N TYR A 252 4.84 6.46 -14.00
CA TYR A 252 4.09 6.54 -15.25
C TYR A 252 2.91 7.51 -15.19
N LEU A 253 2.52 7.94 -14.01
CA LEU A 253 1.29 8.70 -13.78
C LEU A 253 1.58 10.16 -13.42
N PRO A 254 0.63 11.07 -13.73
CA PRO A 254 0.68 12.43 -13.18
C PRO A 254 0.34 12.39 -11.69
N GLN A 255 0.50 13.51 -10.99
CA GLN A 255 0.13 13.57 -9.57
C GLN A 255 -1.39 13.50 -9.34
N ASN A 256 -2.16 13.93 -10.32
CA ASN A 256 -3.63 13.95 -10.25
C ASN A 256 -4.22 14.02 -11.68
N ILE A 257 -5.54 13.92 -11.79
CA ILE A 257 -6.26 13.94 -13.08
C ILE A 257 -6.24 15.29 -13.82
N TYR A 258 -5.75 16.35 -13.19
CA TYR A 258 -5.69 17.70 -13.77
C TYR A 258 -4.33 17.99 -14.43
N GLU A 259 -3.39 17.07 -14.35
CA GLU A 259 -2.05 17.16 -14.89
C GLU A 259 -1.81 16.08 -15.94
N LEU A 260 -0.87 16.32 -16.83
CA LEU A 260 -0.38 15.32 -17.78
C LEU A 260 0.85 14.61 -17.22
N SER A 261 1.01 13.35 -17.58
CA SER A 261 2.23 12.61 -17.24
C SER A 261 3.44 13.23 -17.91
N GLU A 262 4.53 13.34 -17.17
CA GLU A 262 5.77 13.93 -17.67
C GLU A 262 6.51 12.95 -18.59
N LYS A 263 7.11 13.50 -19.64
CA LYS A 263 8.12 12.82 -20.41
C LYS A 263 9.38 12.69 -19.57
N VAL A 264 9.98 11.49 -19.55
CA VAL A 264 11.31 11.28 -18.96
C VAL A 264 12.39 11.27 -20.06
N ASP A 265 13.62 11.53 -19.69
CA ASP A 265 14.73 11.38 -20.61
C ASP A 265 14.82 9.93 -21.12
N CYS A 266 14.94 9.80 -22.42
CA CYS A 266 15.03 8.51 -23.10
C CYS A 266 16.32 8.47 -23.92
N ASN A 267 17.16 7.48 -23.63
CA ASN A 267 18.40 7.23 -24.40
C ASN A 267 18.20 6.25 -25.54
N ASP A 268 16.97 5.74 -25.71
CA ASP A 268 16.63 4.80 -26.77
C ASP A 268 16.44 5.55 -28.09
N PRO A 269 17.12 5.17 -29.20
CA PRO A 269 16.96 5.85 -30.47
C PRO A 269 15.52 5.82 -30.96
N ILE A 270 15.00 6.96 -31.40
CA ILE A 270 13.61 7.08 -31.87
C ILE A 270 13.34 6.24 -33.14
N ASP A 271 14.39 5.95 -33.89
CA ASP A 271 14.37 5.15 -35.13
C ASP A 271 14.89 3.72 -34.89
N ARG A 272 14.98 3.28 -33.64
CA ARG A 272 15.40 1.92 -33.29
C ARG A 272 14.56 0.86 -34.06
N LYS A 273 15.27 -0.07 -34.65
CA LYS A 273 14.68 -1.21 -35.37
C LYS A 273 15.33 -2.48 -34.85
N GLU A 274 14.52 -3.37 -34.27
CA GLU A 274 15.00 -4.65 -33.77
C GLU A 274 14.81 -5.74 -34.82
N GLU A 275 15.91 -6.30 -35.32
CA GLU A 275 15.89 -7.36 -36.31
C GLU A 275 15.16 -8.63 -35.86
N GLU A 276 15.16 -8.88 -34.56
CA GLU A 276 14.43 -9.99 -33.93
C GLU A 276 12.93 -9.96 -34.27
N LEU A 277 12.33 -8.80 -34.47
CA LEU A 277 10.93 -8.64 -34.85
C LEU A 277 10.60 -9.29 -36.20
N LEU A 278 11.59 -9.48 -37.08
CA LEU A 278 11.40 -10.14 -38.37
C LEU A 278 11.16 -11.66 -38.25
N SER A 279 11.57 -12.26 -37.12
CA SER A 279 11.54 -13.72 -36.95
C SER A 279 10.81 -14.18 -35.69
N ILE A 280 10.51 -13.28 -34.72
CA ILE A 280 9.92 -13.61 -33.39
C ILE A 280 8.53 -14.24 -33.52
N ILE A 281 7.74 -13.86 -34.55
CA ILE A 281 6.46 -14.48 -34.84
C ILE A 281 6.69 -15.61 -35.85
N PRO A 282 6.47 -16.88 -35.50
CA PRO A 282 6.65 -18.01 -36.39
C PRO A 282 5.69 -17.92 -37.61
N LYS A 283 6.20 -18.23 -38.82
CA LYS A 283 5.35 -18.36 -40.02
C LYS A 283 4.32 -19.50 -39.89
N ASP A 284 4.67 -20.56 -39.16
CA ASP A 284 3.76 -21.63 -38.82
C ASP A 284 2.84 -21.16 -37.66
N ARG A 285 1.57 -20.93 -37.97
CA ARG A 285 0.54 -20.48 -37.02
C ARG A 285 0.25 -21.45 -35.88
N LYS A 286 0.74 -22.70 -35.96
CA LYS A 286 0.61 -23.69 -34.88
C LYS A 286 1.66 -23.51 -33.80
N ARG A 287 2.70 -22.73 -34.06
CA ARG A 287 3.75 -22.44 -33.06
C ARG A 287 3.37 -21.23 -32.20
N SER A 288 3.49 -21.36 -30.91
CA SER A 288 3.33 -20.26 -29.98
C SER A 288 4.58 -19.35 -29.96
N TYR A 289 4.39 -18.11 -29.60
CA TYR A 289 5.44 -17.14 -29.32
C TYR A 289 5.13 -16.38 -28.03
N GLU A 290 6.17 -15.80 -27.39
CA GLU A 290 5.99 -15.04 -26.16
C GLU A 290 5.77 -13.56 -26.50
N MET A 291 4.56 -13.08 -26.26
CA MET A 291 4.19 -11.70 -26.57
C MET A 291 4.94 -10.66 -25.75
N ARG A 292 5.37 -11.02 -24.54
CA ARG A 292 6.17 -10.13 -23.69
C ARG A 292 7.49 -9.74 -24.32
N ASP A 293 8.09 -10.61 -25.12
CA ASP A 293 9.34 -10.31 -25.80
C ASP A 293 9.09 -9.28 -26.91
N ILE A 294 7.96 -9.37 -27.61
CA ILE A 294 7.57 -8.35 -28.60
C ILE A 294 7.34 -6.99 -27.90
N VAL A 295 6.64 -6.99 -26.77
CA VAL A 295 6.41 -5.76 -25.97
C VAL A 295 7.75 -5.10 -25.59
N LYS A 296 8.73 -5.87 -25.12
CA LYS A 296 10.06 -5.35 -24.77
C LYS A 296 10.83 -4.77 -25.97
N LEU A 297 10.64 -5.34 -27.16
CA LEU A 297 11.31 -4.87 -28.37
C LEU A 297 10.66 -3.63 -28.99
N VAL A 298 9.37 -3.41 -28.76
CA VAL A 298 8.60 -2.29 -29.34
C VAL A 298 8.68 -1.02 -28.51
N PHE A 299 8.64 -1.15 -27.17
CA PHE A 299 8.68 -0.02 -26.25
C PHE A 299 10.12 0.34 -25.87
N ASP A 300 10.33 1.51 -25.29
CA ASP A 300 11.64 1.93 -24.78
C ASP A 300 12.24 0.85 -23.89
N LYS A 301 13.56 0.63 -24.00
CA LYS A 301 14.26 -0.42 -23.25
C LYS A 301 13.99 -0.30 -21.75
N ASP A 302 13.75 -1.43 -21.12
CA ASP A 302 13.50 -1.58 -19.68
C ASP A 302 12.34 -0.74 -19.12
N SER A 303 11.48 -0.23 -20.02
CA SER A 303 10.34 0.60 -19.63
C SER A 303 9.06 -0.17 -19.34
N PHE A 304 8.99 -1.47 -19.61
CA PHE A 304 7.74 -2.22 -19.44
C PHE A 304 7.53 -2.65 -17.97
N PHE A 305 6.52 -2.07 -17.35
CA PHE A 305 6.03 -2.43 -16.02
C PHE A 305 4.74 -3.24 -16.14
N GLU A 306 4.86 -4.57 -16.07
CA GLU A 306 3.71 -5.49 -16.17
C GLU A 306 2.90 -5.48 -14.88
N MET A 307 1.58 -5.40 -15.00
CA MET A 307 0.62 -5.53 -13.92
C MET A 307 -0.23 -6.78 -14.12
N THR A 308 -0.67 -7.40 -13.03
CA THR A 308 -1.58 -8.57 -13.05
C THR A 308 -1.06 -9.79 -13.83
N LYS A 309 0.26 -9.99 -13.86
CA LYS A 309 0.93 -11.08 -14.62
C LYS A 309 0.32 -12.46 -14.41
N PHE A 310 -0.23 -12.73 -13.23
CA PHE A 310 -0.75 -14.04 -12.85
C PHE A 310 -2.27 -14.18 -12.96
N PHE A 311 -2.98 -13.06 -13.09
CA PHE A 311 -4.43 -13.01 -13.24
C PHE A 311 -4.82 -12.65 -14.67
N GLY A 312 -5.79 -13.35 -15.25
CA GLY A 312 -6.22 -13.06 -16.61
C GLY A 312 -5.13 -13.29 -17.67
N LYS A 313 -4.39 -14.38 -17.59
CA LYS A 313 -3.18 -14.68 -18.40
C LYS A 313 -3.35 -14.60 -19.94
N GLY A 314 -4.58 -14.49 -20.44
CA GLY A 314 -4.86 -14.25 -21.85
C GLY A 314 -4.61 -12.81 -22.30
N ILE A 315 -4.38 -11.88 -21.37
CA ILE A 315 -4.13 -10.46 -21.65
C ILE A 315 -2.88 -10.03 -20.90
N ILE A 316 -2.00 -9.30 -21.55
CA ILE A 316 -0.86 -8.62 -20.94
C ILE A 316 -1.27 -7.18 -20.70
N THR A 317 -1.16 -6.70 -19.47
CA THR A 317 -1.48 -5.33 -19.08
C THR A 317 -0.31 -4.70 -18.32
N GLY A 318 -0.13 -3.40 -18.48
CA GLY A 318 0.92 -2.67 -17.79
C GLY A 318 1.13 -1.27 -18.34
N PHE A 319 2.23 -0.69 -17.98
CA PHE A 319 2.72 0.58 -18.49
C PHE A 319 4.06 0.39 -19.19
N ALA A 320 4.33 1.21 -20.17
CA ALA A 320 5.61 1.29 -20.85
C ALA A 320 5.90 2.74 -21.25
N ARG A 321 6.97 2.96 -22.02
CA ARG A 321 7.29 4.29 -22.57
C ARG A 321 7.58 4.19 -24.07
N ILE A 322 7.29 5.27 -24.77
CA ILE A 322 7.69 5.48 -26.17
C ILE A 322 8.33 6.86 -26.23
N ASN A 323 9.62 6.92 -26.53
CA ASN A 323 10.43 8.14 -26.52
C ASN A 323 10.28 8.92 -25.20
N GLY A 324 10.27 8.18 -24.07
CA GLY A 324 10.11 8.71 -22.71
C GLY A 324 8.66 9.03 -22.30
N PHE A 325 7.70 9.05 -23.21
CA PHE A 325 6.29 9.29 -22.89
C PHE A 325 5.64 8.02 -22.33
N PRO A 326 4.95 8.09 -21.18
CA PRO A 326 4.26 6.95 -20.62
C PRO A 326 3.04 6.57 -21.45
N VAL A 327 2.89 5.28 -21.68
CA VAL A 327 1.76 4.67 -22.41
C VAL A 327 1.21 3.47 -21.64
N ALA A 328 -0.08 3.22 -21.78
CA ALA A 328 -0.70 2.00 -21.28
C ALA A 328 -0.54 0.88 -22.31
N VAL A 329 -0.18 -0.30 -21.83
CA VAL A 329 -0.10 -1.52 -22.63
C VAL A 329 -1.28 -2.42 -22.27
N SER A 330 -2.06 -2.80 -23.29
CA SER A 330 -3.09 -3.82 -23.17
C SER A 330 -3.06 -4.65 -24.45
N TYR A 331 -2.61 -5.89 -24.34
CA TYR A 331 -2.45 -6.77 -25.48
C TYR A 331 -2.99 -8.18 -25.20
N THR A 332 -3.77 -8.70 -26.14
CA THR A 332 -4.29 -10.08 -26.07
C THR A 332 -3.17 -11.07 -26.34
N HIS A 333 -2.83 -11.91 -25.36
CA HIS A 333 -1.89 -13.00 -25.51
C HIS A 333 -2.60 -14.19 -26.15
N LEU A 334 -2.59 -14.25 -27.50
CA LEU A 334 -3.15 -15.39 -28.22
C LEU A 334 -2.22 -16.61 -28.11
N ARG A 335 -2.63 -17.62 -27.39
CA ARG A 335 -2.05 -18.95 -27.51
C ARG A 335 -2.52 -19.55 -28.84
N ALA A 336 -1.63 -20.25 -29.55
CA ALA A 336 -1.89 -20.85 -30.86
C ALA A 336 -3.15 -21.75 -30.95
N HIS A 337 -3.74 -22.10 -29.83
CA HIS A 337 -4.95 -22.97 -29.75
C HIS A 337 -6.28 -22.23 -29.49
N GLU A 338 -6.29 -20.92 -29.31
CA GLU A 338 -7.51 -20.16 -28.98
C GLU A 338 -8.15 -19.45 -30.18
N THR A 339 -7.52 -19.52 -31.35
CA THR A 339 -8.02 -18.87 -32.59
C THR A 339 -8.94 -19.73 -33.44
N VAL A 340 -9.32 -20.93 -32.98
CA VAL A 340 -10.25 -21.80 -33.72
C VAL A 340 -11.35 -22.30 -32.80
N ARG A 341 -12.31 -21.44 -32.53
CA ARG A 341 -13.69 -21.82 -32.21
C ARG A 341 -14.66 -20.77 -32.75
#